data_72468f0d64181e7a7970453027ff748c
#
_entry.id   72468f0d64181e7a7970453027ff748c
#
_cell.length_a   1.000
_cell.length_b   1.000
_cell.length_c   1.000
_cell.angle_alpha   90.00
_cell.angle_beta   90.00
_cell.angle_gamma   90.00
#
_symmetry.space_group_name_H-M   'P 1'
#
loop_
_entity.id
_entity.type
_entity.pdbx_description
1 polymer ?
#
loop_
_entity_poly.entity_id
_entity_poly.type
_entity_poly.pdbx_seq_one_letter_code
_entity_poly.pdbx_strand_id
1 'polypeptide(L)'
;MRRGTAVNACLLDCSKAFDKCRFDKLFSKLISKGLPPVVVRVLIFIYEEQTGWVKLDGKRSSSFRLTNGTRQGSVLSPVLFSVYLDDLLKDLRSLQLGCHIGGYWFGCLGYADDLILLAPNREVLQRMLDICQQYAGEHNLVFSTDPVPVKSKTKCLYFCGRPGPVQYPDQVQLDGKDLPWVESADHLGHTLTQVTNMEKDSQRARGKFISKTIDIREELCFAHPEQIMQAVQLLCTDGYGSMLWKLRSPGAESFFKSWNTCVKLVHGIPRNTFTYLVEGYFASGQTSLRNQILSRYSGFFQGLLLSPSKEVRFLAKIVSTDPRSSTCMNLRYLSEMTGLNKPEFMSSARI
;
A
#
# COMPACT_ATOMS: atom_id res chain seq x y z
N MET A 1 16.12 -15.25 -0.28
CA MET A 1 16.97 -14.75 -1.39
C MET A 1 18.40 -15.15 -1.10
N ARG A 2 19.10 -15.77 -2.06
CA ARG A 2 20.57 -15.90 -1.94
C ARG A 2 21.14 -14.48 -1.89
N ARG A 3 22.18 -14.22 -1.06
CA ARG A 3 22.83 -12.91 -0.96
C ARG A 3 23.25 -12.44 -2.36
N GLY A 4 22.74 -11.30 -2.81
CA GLY A 4 23.18 -10.65 -4.02
C GLY A 4 22.34 -10.87 -5.27
N THR A 5 21.15 -11.48 -5.17
CA THR A 5 20.23 -11.51 -6.31
C THR A 5 19.53 -10.14 -6.44
N ALA A 6 19.80 -9.46 -7.53
CA ALA A 6 19.10 -8.22 -7.86
C ALA A 6 17.64 -8.52 -8.26
N VAL A 7 16.75 -7.56 -8.03
CA VAL A 7 15.36 -7.61 -8.47
C VAL A 7 15.04 -6.34 -9.24
N ASN A 8 14.54 -6.50 -10.45
CA ASN A 8 14.01 -5.43 -11.27
C ASN A 8 12.51 -5.33 -11.01
N ALA A 9 12.05 -4.19 -10.56
CA ALA A 9 10.65 -3.95 -10.32
C ALA A 9 10.13 -2.85 -11.24
N CYS A 10 8.89 -2.99 -11.71
CA CYS A 10 8.19 -1.93 -12.40
C CYS A 10 6.85 -1.69 -11.71
N LEU A 11 6.63 -0.44 -11.32
CA LEU A 11 5.36 0.07 -10.82
C LEU A 11 4.56 0.56 -12.01
N LEU A 12 3.47 -0.12 -12.34
CA LEU A 12 2.59 0.24 -13.44
C LEU A 12 1.39 1.03 -12.92
N ASP A 13 1.21 2.23 -13.43
CA ASP A 13 0.04 3.08 -13.15
C ASP A 13 -0.91 3.06 -14.36
N CYS A 14 -2.12 2.65 -14.14
CA CYS A 14 -3.13 2.62 -15.19
C CYS A 14 -3.93 3.94 -15.22
N SER A 15 -3.78 4.69 -16.30
CA SER A 15 -4.42 6.00 -16.47
C SER A 15 -5.94 5.87 -16.57
N LYS A 16 -6.67 6.47 -15.61
CA LYS A 16 -8.14 6.46 -15.56
C LYS A 16 -8.71 5.04 -15.70
N ALA A 17 -8.10 4.09 -14.99
CA ALA A 17 -8.38 2.66 -15.11
C ALA A 17 -9.89 2.33 -14.99
N PHE A 18 -10.53 2.87 -13.95
CA PHE A 18 -11.96 2.67 -13.72
C PHE A 18 -12.85 3.26 -14.82
N ASP A 19 -12.45 4.38 -15.42
CA ASP A 19 -13.25 5.07 -16.45
C ASP A 19 -13.11 4.41 -17.83
N LYS A 20 -12.06 3.63 -18.07
CA LYS A 20 -11.76 2.99 -19.35
C LYS A 20 -12.24 1.55 -19.47
N CYS A 21 -12.78 0.98 -18.40
CA CYS A 21 -13.30 -0.38 -18.38
C CYS A 21 -14.43 -0.56 -19.40
N ARG A 22 -14.24 -1.39 -20.40
CA ARG A 22 -15.22 -1.69 -21.45
C ARG A 22 -16.32 -2.63 -20.93
N PHE A 23 -17.58 -2.27 -21.11
CA PHE A 23 -18.71 -3.07 -20.63
C PHE A 23 -18.79 -4.45 -21.29
N ASP A 24 -18.57 -4.53 -22.60
CA ASP A 24 -18.59 -5.80 -23.34
C ASP A 24 -17.56 -6.79 -22.79
N LYS A 25 -16.35 -6.33 -22.53
CA LYS A 25 -15.27 -7.17 -21.96
C LYS A 25 -15.56 -7.53 -20.49
N LEU A 26 -16.04 -6.57 -19.69
CA LEU A 26 -16.38 -6.81 -18.29
C LEU A 26 -17.45 -7.87 -18.13
N PHE A 27 -18.58 -7.71 -18.84
CA PHE A 27 -19.71 -8.64 -18.71
C PHE A 27 -19.37 -10.02 -19.24
N SER A 28 -18.63 -10.12 -20.35
CA SER A 28 -18.12 -11.40 -20.86
C SER A 28 -17.26 -12.12 -19.82
N LYS A 29 -16.38 -11.40 -19.11
CA LYS A 29 -15.55 -11.95 -18.02
C LYS A 29 -16.39 -12.41 -16.84
N LEU A 30 -17.41 -11.66 -16.43
CA LEU A 30 -18.32 -12.06 -15.36
C LEU A 30 -19.06 -13.36 -15.69
N ILE A 31 -19.54 -13.50 -16.93
CA ILE A 31 -20.15 -14.74 -17.39
C ILE A 31 -19.16 -15.91 -17.37
N SER A 32 -17.97 -15.71 -17.92
CA SER A 32 -16.95 -16.76 -17.96
C SER A 32 -16.49 -17.22 -16.57
N LYS A 33 -16.61 -16.37 -15.57
CA LYS A 33 -16.35 -16.68 -14.16
C LYS A 33 -17.53 -17.33 -13.43
N GLY A 34 -18.62 -17.62 -14.13
CA GLY A 34 -19.77 -18.34 -13.59
C GLY A 34 -20.75 -17.50 -12.80
N LEU A 35 -20.75 -16.18 -12.95
CA LEU A 35 -21.81 -15.36 -12.36
C LEU A 35 -23.18 -15.77 -12.95
N PRO A 36 -24.22 -15.92 -12.11
CA PRO A 36 -25.56 -16.27 -12.58
C PRO A 36 -26.06 -15.27 -13.63
N PRO A 37 -26.62 -15.72 -14.76
CA PRO A 37 -27.07 -14.82 -15.84
C PRO A 37 -28.04 -13.73 -15.41
N VAL A 38 -28.86 -14.01 -14.39
CA VAL A 38 -29.80 -13.02 -13.84
C VAL A 38 -29.05 -11.85 -13.19
N VAL A 39 -27.94 -12.14 -12.45
CA VAL A 39 -27.12 -11.11 -11.82
C VAL A 39 -26.41 -10.28 -12.90
N VAL A 40 -25.86 -10.94 -13.91
CA VAL A 40 -25.18 -10.24 -15.02
C VAL A 40 -26.17 -9.32 -15.76
N ARG A 41 -27.39 -9.75 -16.02
CA ARG A 41 -28.43 -8.89 -16.64
C ARG A 41 -28.78 -7.68 -15.80
N VAL A 42 -28.88 -7.84 -14.48
CA VAL A 42 -29.11 -6.71 -13.57
C VAL A 42 -27.95 -5.71 -13.62
N LEU A 43 -26.70 -6.21 -13.63
CA LEU A 43 -25.53 -5.35 -13.76
C LEU A 43 -25.49 -4.64 -15.11
N ILE A 44 -25.77 -5.33 -16.21
CA ILE A 44 -25.87 -4.72 -17.55
C ILE A 44 -26.87 -3.57 -17.51
N PHE A 45 -28.09 -3.82 -17.03
CA PHE A 45 -29.13 -2.79 -16.92
C PHE A 45 -28.67 -1.58 -16.12
N ILE A 46 -28.06 -1.79 -14.92
CA ILE A 46 -27.54 -0.70 -14.07
C ILE A 46 -26.47 0.12 -14.80
N TYR A 47 -25.58 -0.54 -15.56
CA TYR A 47 -24.48 0.14 -16.24
C TYR A 47 -24.90 0.79 -17.55
N GLU A 48 -25.83 0.23 -18.29
CA GLU A 48 -26.36 0.81 -19.52
C GLU A 48 -27.25 2.03 -19.30
N GLU A 49 -27.95 2.11 -18.18
CA GLU A 49 -28.80 3.24 -17.80
C GLU A 49 -28.02 4.35 -17.06
N GLN A 50 -26.71 4.24 -16.97
CA GLN A 50 -25.90 5.28 -16.31
C GLN A 50 -25.84 6.53 -17.16
N THR A 51 -26.16 7.66 -16.51
CA THR A 51 -26.02 9.00 -17.08
C THR A 51 -25.09 9.84 -16.22
N GLY A 52 -24.38 10.75 -16.87
CA GLY A 52 -23.51 11.73 -16.24
C GLY A 52 -23.92 13.15 -16.66
N TRP A 53 -23.45 14.11 -15.90
CA TRP A 53 -23.54 15.52 -16.22
C TRP A 53 -22.32 16.25 -15.66
N VAL A 54 -21.93 17.35 -16.28
CA VAL A 54 -20.81 18.17 -15.81
C VAL A 54 -21.37 19.34 -15.00
N LYS A 55 -20.76 19.60 -13.83
CA LYS A 55 -21.07 20.78 -13.01
C LYS A 55 -19.88 21.75 -13.08
N LEU A 56 -20.14 22.97 -13.52
CA LEU A 56 -19.18 24.06 -13.58
C LEU A 56 -19.84 25.33 -13.05
N ASP A 57 -19.23 26.01 -12.11
CA ASP A 57 -19.70 27.28 -11.53
C ASP A 57 -21.19 27.25 -11.10
N GLY A 58 -21.61 26.16 -10.46
CA GLY A 58 -22.96 25.97 -9.99
C GLY A 58 -23.99 25.56 -11.07
N LYS A 59 -23.62 25.63 -12.34
CA LYS A 59 -24.47 25.22 -13.49
C LYS A 59 -24.24 23.76 -13.83
N ARG A 60 -25.28 23.07 -14.30
CA ARG A 60 -25.20 21.68 -14.79
C ARG A 60 -25.39 21.66 -16.31
N SER A 61 -24.61 20.78 -16.97
CA SER A 61 -24.85 20.45 -18.37
C SER A 61 -26.14 19.62 -18.55
N SER A 62 -26.58 19.41 -19.79
CA SER A 62 -27.48 18.31 -20.12
C SER A 62 -26.85 16.96 -19.72
N SER A 63 -27.70 16.00 -19.39
CA SER A 63 -27.23 14.62 -19.10
C SER A 63 -26.77 13.93 -20.38
N PHE A 64 -25.73 13.08 -20.24
CA PHE A 64 -25.24 12.24 -21.31
C PHE A 64 -25.06 10.82 -20.81
N ARG A 65 -25.19 9.84 -21.72
CA ARG A 65 -25.04 8.42 -21.37
C ARG A 65 -23.57 8.06 -21.19
N LEU A 66 -23.26 7.27 -20.15
CA LEU A 66 -21.94 6.70 -19.93
C LEU A 66 -21.88 5.35 -20.63
N THR A 67 -20.92 5.16 -21.52
CA THR A 67 -20.77 3.94 -22.33
C THR A 67 -19.62 3.04 -21.88
N ASN A 68 -18.77 3.54 -20.98
CA ASN A 68 -17.62 2.85 -20.43
C ASN A 68 -17.44 3.21 -18.96
N GLY A 69 -16.60 2.44 -18.28
CA GLY A 69 -16.13 2.72 -16.94
C GLY A 69 -16.96 2.10 -15.84
N THR A 70 -16.30 1.77 -14.75
CA THR A 70 -16.93 1.37 -13.49
C THR A 70 -17.18 2.61 -12.65
N ARG A 71 -18.33 2.69 -11.99
CA ARG A 71 -18.75 3.87 -11.23
C ARG A 71 -17.83 4.16 -10.07
N GLN A 72 -17.07 5.26 -10.10
CA GLN A 72 -16.22 5.69 -9.00
C GLN A 72 -17.05 5.90 -7.72
N GLY A 73 -16.55 5.38 -6.58
CA GLY A 73 -17.27 5.44 -5.30
C GLY A 73 -18.35 4.37 -5.10
N SER A 74 -18.61 3.50 -6.08
CA SER A 74 -19.48 2.34 -5.88
C SER A 74 -18.75 1.20 -5.16
N VAL A 75 -19.44 0.51 -4.27
CA VAL A 75 -18.91 -0.67 -3.54
C VAL A 75 -18.49 -1.79 -4.48
N LEU A 76 -19.16 -1.91 -5.64
CA LEU A 76 -18.88 -2.98 -6.62
C LEU A 76 -17.68 -2.67 -7.52
N SER A 77 -17.35 -1.41 -7.75
CA SER A 77 -16.35 -1.03 -8.76
C SER A 77 -14.95 -1.62 -8.52
N PRO A 78 -14.41 -1.66 -7.29
CA PRO A 78 -13.13 -2.32 -7.05
C PRO A 78 -13.15 -3.81 -7.38
N VAL A 79 -14.25 -4.50 -7.07
CA VAL A 79 -14.41 -5.93 -7.36
C VAL A 79 -14.51 -6.17 -8.87
N LEU A 80 -15.33 -5.39 -9.57
CA LEU A 80 -15.50 -5.48 -11.01
C LEU A 80 -14.19 -5.19 -11.76
N PHE A 81 -13.43 -4.18 -11.30
CA PHE A 81 -12.14 -3.87 -11.87
C PHE A 81 -11.10 -4.96 -11.60
N SER A 82 -11.11 -5.57 -10.41
CA SER A 82 -10.27 -6.74 -10.11
C SER A 82 -10.58 -7.91 -11.04
N VAL A 83 -11.87 -8.15 -11.32
CA VAL A 83 -12.27 -9.16 -12.33
C VAL A 83 -11.78 -8.78 -13.72
N TYR A 84 -11.82 -7.50 -14.05
CA TYR A 84 -11.36 -6.99 -15.35
C TYR A 84 -9.86 -7.24 -15.58
N LEU A 85 -9.01 -7.13 -14.53
CA LEU A 85 -7.57 -7.36 -14.61
C LEU A 85 -7.14 -8.80 -14.32
N ASP A 86 -8.01 -9.66 -13.80
CA ASP A 86 -7.63 -11.00 -13.32
C ASP A 86 -6.98 -11.89 -14.40
N ASP A 87 -7.40 -11.76 -15.65
CA ASP A 87 -6.83 -12.55 -16.73
C ASP A 87 -5.38 -12.14 -17.04
N LEU A 88 -5.04 -10.84 -16.96
CA LEU A 88 -3.65 -10.40 -17.07
C LEU A 88 -2.76 -11.05 -16.00
N LEU A 89 -3.25 -11.08 -14.75
CA LEU A 89 -2.51 -11.72 -13.66
C LEU A 89 -2.37 -13.24 -13.87
N LYS A 90 -3.40 -13.88 -14.41
CA LYS A 90 -3.36 -15.31 -14.78
C LYS A 90 -2.38 -15.58 -15.90
N ASP A 91 -2.34 -14.76 -16.94
CA ASP A 91 -1.43 -14.90 -18.07
C ASP A 91 0.03 -14.79 -17.61
N LEU A 92 0.35 -13.76 -16.84
CA LEU A 92 1.68 -13.60 -16.25
C LEU A 92 2.07 -14.79 -15.37
N ARG A 93 1.13 -15.30 -14.56
CA ARG A 93 1.35 -16.45 -13.69
C ARG A 93 1.50 -17.77 -14.48
N SER A 94 0.70 -17.97 -15.51
CA SER A 94 0.76 -19.19 -16.33
C SER A 94 2.09 -19.35 -17.06
N LEU A 95 2.66 -18.24 -17.49
CA LEU A 95 3.97 -18.18 -18.14
C LEU A 95 5.14 -18.27 -17.15
N GLN A 96 4.85 -18.27 -15.83
CA GLN A 96 5.85 -18.33 -14.76
C GLN A 96 6.96 -17.26 -14.88
N LEU A 97 6.65 -16.13 -15.53
CA LEU A 97 7.57 -15.00 -15.67
C LEU A 97 7.65 -14.23 -14.36
N GLY A 98 8.86 -13.80 -13.99
CA GLY A 98 9.08 -13.01 -12.80
C GLY A 98 9.81 -13.73 -11.66
N CYS A 99 9.76 -13.16 -10.48
CA CYS A 99 10.48 -13.68 -9.31
C CYS A 99 9.79 -14.88 -8.68
N HIS A 100 10.61 -15.83 -8.19
CA HIS A 100 10.15 -16.97 -7.40
C HIS A 100 10.88 -17.05 -6.07
N ILE A 101 10.18 -17.45 -5.03
CA ILE A 101 10.75 -17.69 -3.69
C ILE A 101 10.24 -19.05 -3.20
N GLY A 102 11.15 -20.00 -2.98
CA GLY A 102 10.78 -21.33 -2.48
C GLY A 102 9.76 -22.08 -3.33
N GLY A 103 9.81 -21.91 -4.65
CA GLY A 103 8.86 -22.53 -5.60
C GLY A 103 7.54 -21.78 -5.77
N TYR A 104 7.29 -20.73 -5.01
CA TYR A 104 6.11 -19.87 -5.20
C TYR A 104 6.43 -18.70 -6.11
N TRP A 105 5.46 -18.36 -6.97
CA TRP A 105 5.57 -17.24 -7.89
C TRP A 105 5.19 -15.91 -7.24
N PHE A 106 6.04 -14.90 -7.43
CA PHE A 106 5.86 -13.52 -6.97
C PHE A 106 6.18 -12.52 -8.09
N GLY A 107 5.88 -12.86 -9.32
CA GLY A 107 6.20 -12.02 -10.49
C GLY A 107 5.33 -10.77 -10.58
N CYS A 108 4.08 -10.83 -10.13
CA CYS A 108 3.17 -9.68 -10.16
C CYS A 108 2.38 -9.58 -8.87
N LEU A 109 2.27 -8.36 -8.34
CA LEU A 109 1.40 -8.00 -7.23
C LEU A 109 0.44 -6.91 -7.70
N GLY A 110 -0.86 -7.10 -7.48
CA GLY A 110 -1.89 -6.15 -7.88
C GLY A 110 -2.73 -5.69 -6.70
N TYR A 111 -3.03 -4.40 -6.67
CA TYR A 111 -4.01 -3.79 -5.78
C TYR A 111 -4.86 -2.82 -6.57
N ALA A 112 -6.06 -3.22 -6.96
CA ALA A 112 -6.92 -2.52 -7.91
C ALA A 112 -6.16 -2.23 -9.22
N ASP A 113 -5.95 -0.97 -9.56
CA ASP A 113 -5.23 -0.50 -10.74
C ASP A 113 -3.71 -0.38 -10.56
N ASP A 114 -3.23 -0.45 -9.32
CA ASP A 114 -1.81 -0.43 -9.01
C ASP A 114 -1.20 -1.83 -9.17
N LEU A 115 -0.27 -1.98 -10.11
CA LEU A 115 0.44 -3.23 -10.37
C LEU A 115 1.94 -3.07 -10.11
N ILE A 116 2.54 -4.07 -9.48
CA ILE A 116 4.00 -4.20 -9.40
C ILE A 116 4.43 -5.46 -10.12
N LEU A 117 5.31 -5.32 -11.10
CA LEU A 117 6.02 -6.43 -11.72
C LEU A 117 7.37 -6.62 -11.02
N LEU A 118 7.73 -7.87 -10.72
CA LEU A 118 8.99 -8.24 -10.08
C LEU A 118 9.71 -9.28 -10.92
N ALA A 119 10.89 -8.94 -11.44
CA ALA A 119 11.65 -9.80 -12.34
C ALA A 119 13.10 -9.99 -11.87
N PRO A 120 13.71 -11.17 -12.09
CA PRO A 120 15.09 -11.43 -11.70
C PRO A 120 16.11 -10.70 -12.60
N ASN A 121 15.74 -10.32 -13.80
CA ASN A 121 16.56 -9.58 -14.76
C ASN A 121 15.71 -8.68 -15.67
N ARG A 122 16.38 -7.87 -16.48
CA ARG A 122 15.77 -6.89 -17.39
C ARG A 122 14.95 -7.56 -18.49
N GLU A 123 15.44 -8.66 -19.06
CA GLU A 123 14.81 -9.38 -20.18
C GLU A 123 13.46 -9.97 -19.76
N VAL A 124 13.39 -10.56 -18.57
CA VAL A 124 12.13 -11.07 -18.02
C VAL A 124 11.18 -9.91 -17.73
N LEU A 125 11.67 -8.77 -17.20
CA LEU A 125 10.83 -7.60 -16.98
C LEU A 125 10.24 -7.07 -18.29
N GLN A 126 11.05 -6.98 -19.35
CA GLN A 126 10.57 -6.53 -20.67
C GLN A 126 9.46 -7.45 -21.20
N ARG A 127 9.67 -8.77 -21.15
CA ARG A 127 8.63 -9.72 -21.59
C ARG A 127 7.33 -9.57 -20.80
N MET A 128 7.40 -9.30 -19.49
CA MET A 128 6.21 -9.03 -18.67
C MET A 128 5.52 -7.72 -19.09
N LEU A 129 6.30 -6.68 -19.40
CA LEU A 129 5.78 -5.40 -19.90
C LEU A 129 5.10 -5.56 -21.26
N ASP A 130 5.66 -6.36 -22.17
CA ASP A 130 5.08 -6.65 -23.48
C ASP A 130 3.70 -7.32 -23.36
N ILE A 131 3.54 -8.27 -22.42
CA ILE A 131 2.26 -8.90 -22.10
C ILE A 131 1.27 -7.88 -21.55
N CYS A 132 1.72 -7.02 -20.63
CA CYS A 132 0.87 -5.95 -20.09
C CYS A 132 0.40 -4.99 -21.18
N GLN A 133 1.27 -4.64 -22.12
CA GLN A 133 0.96 -3.76 -23.24
C GLN A 133 -0.06 -4.40 -24.18
N GLN A 134 0.13 -5.67 -24.55
CA GLN A 134 -0.82 -6.40 -25.37
C GLN A 134 -2.20 -6.44 -24.72
N TYR A 135 -2.26 -6.83 -23.45
CA TYR A 135 -3.50 -6.87 -22.69
C TYR A 135 -4.18 -5.51 -22.62
N ALA A 136 -3.42 -4.44 -22.38
CA ALA A 136 -3.93 -3.08 -22.34
C ALA A 136 -4.58 -2.66 -23.66
N GLY A 137 -3.95 -2.98 -24.79
CA GLY A 137 -4.51 -2.73 -26.12
C GLY A 137 -5.86 -3.45 -26.36
N GLU A 138 -5.97 -4.71 -25.95
CA GLU A 138 -7.17 -5.51 -26.11
C GLU A 138 -8.32 -5.06 -25.18
N HIS A 139 -8.00 -4.43 -24.05
CA HIS A 139 -8.94 -4.06 -22.99
C HIS A 139 -9.14 -2.56 -22.83
N ASN A 140 -8.68 -1.74 -23.79
CA ASN A 140 -8.79 -0.27 -23.74
C ASN A 140 -8.18 0.35 -22.48
N LEU A 141 -7.17 -0.29 -21.92
CA LEU A 141 -6.40 0.26 -20.81
C LEU A 141 -5.20 1.05 -21.36
N VAL A 142 -4.70 1.99 -20.61
CA VAL A 142 -3.51 2.76 -20.97
C VAL A 142 -2.66 2.93 -19.73
N PHE A 143 -1.44 2.44 -19.78
CA PHE A 143 -0.46 2.70 -18.74
C PHE A 143 0.11 4.12 -18.89
N SER A 144 0.28 4.80 -17.78
CA SER A 144 0.79 6.16 -17.74
C SER A 144 2.30 6.14 -18.01
N THR A 145 2.70 6.47 -19.22
CA THR A 145 4.10 6.56 -19.62
C THR A 145 4.45 8.02 -19.97
N ASP A 146 5.46 8.58 -19.34
CA ASP A 146 6.02 9.89 -19.70
C ASP A 146 7.55 9.73 -19.74
N PRO A 147 8.22 10.19 -20.80
CA PRO A 147 9.67 10.09 -20.89
C PRO A 147 10.39 10.93 -19.81
N VAL A 148 9.70 11.90 -19.21
CA VAL A 148 10.26 12.69 -18.11
C VAL A 148 10.05 11.95 -16.79
N PRO A 149 11.12 11.50 -16.09
CA PRO A 149 11.01 10.66 -14.89
C PRO A 149 10.14 11.24 -13.79
N VAL A 150 10.14 12.56 -13.60
CA VAL A 150 9.34 13.26 -12.59
C VAL A 150 7.84 13.19 -12.90
N LYS A 151 7.47 13.21 -14.19
CA LYS A 151 6.09 13.19 -14.66
C LYS A 151 5.55 11.78 -14.86
N SER A 152 6.42 10.81 -15.14
CA SER A 152 5.98 9.43 -15.31
C SER A 152 5.47 8.86 -14.01
N LYS A 153 4.28 8.30 -14.05
CA LYS A 153 3.72 7.53 -12.92
C LYS A 153 4.18 6.08 -12.96
N THR A 154 4.35 5.50 -14.15
CA THR A 154 4.99 4.21 -14.33
C THR A 154 6.50 4.36 -14.20
N LYS A 155 7.13 3.63 -13.27
CA LYS A 155 8.55 3.77 -12.91
C LYS A 155 9.18 2.43 -12.62
N CYS A 156 10.47 2.32 -12.90
CA CYS A 156 11.26 1.15 -12.59
C CYS A 156 12.18 1.37 -11.39
N LEU A 157 12.30 0.36 -10.54
CA LEU A 157 13.19 0.31 -9.38
C LEU A 157 14.14 -0.88 -9.52
N TYR A 158 15.41 -0.67 -9.20
CA TYR A 158 16.41 -1.72 -9.19
C TYR A 158 16.88 -2.00 -7.77
N PHE A 159 16.48 -3.14 -7.22
CA PHE A 159 16.91 -3.59 -5.90
C PHE A 159 18.19 -4.40 -6.02
N CYS A 160 19.33 -3.75 -5.84
CA CYS A 160 20.63 -4.37 -5.89
C CYS A 160 20.99 -4.98 -4.56
N GLY A 161 20.73 -6.08 -4.14
CA GLY A 161 20.96 -6.73 -2.83
C GLY A 161 22.31 -6.45 -2.10
N ARG A 162 23.09 -5.46 -2.54
CA ARG A 162 24.36 -5.01 -1.98
C ARG A 162 24.40 -3.48 -1.87
N PRO A 163 24.92 -2.92 -0.78
CA PRO A 163 25.22 -1.49 -0.71
C PRO A 163 26.37 -1.14 -1.66
N GLY A 164 26.28 -0.04 -2.36
CA GLY A 164 27.29 0.48 -3.28
C GLY A 164 26.70 1.30 -4.41
N PRO A 165 27.54 1.83 -5.31
CA PRO A 165 27.07 2.50 -6.51
C PRO A 165 26.16 1.58 -7.33
N VAL A 166 24.99 2.08 -7.69
CA VAL A 166 24.00 1.32 -8.45
C VAL A 166 24.27 1.50 -9.94
N GLN A 167 24.62 0.41 -10.59
CA GLN A 167 24.62 0.37 -12.05
C GLN A 167 23.24 -0.13 -12.48
N TYR A 168 22.46 0.77 -13.07
CA TYR A 168 21.14 0.42 -13.58
C TYR A 168 21.25 -0.52 -14.78
N PRO A 169 20.27 -1.45 -14.93
CA PRO A 169 20.14 -2.22 -16.16
C PRO A 169 19.85 -1.30 -17.36
N ASP A 170 19.98 -1.86 -18.57
CA ASP A 170 19.52 -1.19 -19.79
C ASP A 170 18.05 -0.82 -19.69
N GLN A 171 17.63 0.16 -20.47
CA GLN A 171 16.26 0.64 -20.49
C GLN A 171 15.26 -0.48 -20.83
N VAL A 172 14.11 -0.41 -20.23
CA VAL A 172 12.92 -1.21 -20.58
C VAL A 172 11.88 -0.28 -21.17
N GLN A 173 11.06 -0.81 -22.07
CA GLN A 173 10.10 -0.02 -22.83
C GLN A 173 8.67 -0.47 -22.55
N LEU A 174 7.76 0.48 -22.63
CA LEU A 174 6.32 0.23 -22.62
C LEU A 174 5.69 1.23 -23.61
N ASP A 175 4.91 0.71 -24.56
CA ASP A 175 4.27 1.50 -25.62
C ASP A 175 5.32 2.32 -26.45
N GLY A 176 6.46 1.69 -26.75
CA GLY A 176 7.56 2.30 -27.49
C GLY A 176 8.30 3.44 -26.75
N LYS A 177 8.03 3.64 -25.46
CA LYS A 177 8.67 4.67 -24.64
C LYS A 177 9.54 4.03 -23.57
N ASP A 178 10.71 4.60 -23.36
CA ASP A 178 11.63 4.18 -22.31
C ASP A 178 11.04 4.50 -20.93
N LEU A 179 11.05 3.51 -20.03
CA LEU A 179 10.62 3.70 -18.65
C LEU A 179 11.78 4.18 -17.79
N PRO A 180 11.57 5.19 -16.91
CA PRO A 180 12.62 5.71 -16.06
C PRO A 180 12.97 4.74 -14.92
N TRP A 181 14.28 4.48 -14.74
CA TRP A 181 14.82 3.92 -13.51
C TRP A 181 14.96 5.01 -12.46
N VAL A 182 14.39 4.78 -11.27
CA VAL A 182 14.38 5.76 -10.18
C VAL A 182 14.94 5.15 -8.90
N GLU A 183 15.51 6.00 -8.02
CA GLU A 183 16.02 5.58 -6.71
C GLU A 183 14.90 5.31 -5.71
N SER A 184 13.78 5.99 -5.88
CA SER A 184 12.62 5.82 -5.01
C SER A 184 11.32 6.11 -5.76
N ALA A 185 10.25 5.39 -5.39
CA ALA A 185 8.91 5.64 -5.90
C ALA A 185 7.88 5.41 -4.79
N ASP A 186 6.83 6.22 -4.80
CA ASP A 186 5.70 6.01 -3.89
C ASP A 186 4.75 4.96 -4.46
N HIS A 187 4.32 4.02 -3.62
CA HIS A 187 3.36 2.98 -3.95
C HIS A 187 2.48 2.67 -2.74
N LEU A 188 1.17 2.70 -2.92
CA LEU A 188 0.19 2.47 -1.85
C LEU A 188 0.48 3.27 -0.57
N GLY A 189 0.91 4.53 -0.73
CA GLY A 189 1.24 5.41 0.40
C GLY A 189 2.59 5.17 1.07
N HIS A 190 3.42 4.26 0.53
CA HIS A 190 4.77 3.97 0.99
C HIS A 190 5.82 4.42 -0.02
N THR A 191 6.97 4.86 0.46
CA THR A 191 8.12 5.15 -0.39
C THR A 191 9.00 3.90 -0.48
N LEU A 192 8.96 3.23 -1.63
CA LEU A 192 9.87 2.15 -1.96
C LEU A 192 11.21 2.74 -2.39
N THR A 193 12.31 2.26 -1.82
CA THR A 193 13.66 2.69 -2.13
C THR A 193 14.54 1.49 -2.48
N GLN A 194 15.57 1.69 -3.29
CA GLN A 194 16.53 0.64 -3.69
C GLN A 194 17.20 -0.04 -2.49
N VAL A 195 17.48 0.72 -1.45
CA VAL A 195 17.89 0.21 -0.14
C VAL A 195 16.70 0.39 0.79
N THR A 196 16.26 -0.70 1.42
CA THR A 196 15.09 -0.68 2.32
C THR A 196 15.30 0.34 3.44
N ASN A 197 14.82 1.55 3.24
CA ASN A 197 14.85 2.64 4.22
C ASN A 197 13.44 3.18 4.44
N MET A 198 12.84 2.79 5.57
CA MET A 198 11.49 3.22 5.97
C MET A 198 11.50 4.51 6.79
N GLU A 199 12.62 5.22 6.89
CA GLU A 199 12.71 6.46 7.67
C GLU A 199 11.85 7.58 7.06
N LYS A 200 11.81 7.67 5.72
CA LYS A 200 10.95 8.64 5.03
C LYS A 200 9.48 8.45 5.38
N ASP A 201 9.00 7.20 5.44
CA ASP A 201 7.61 6.91 5.77
C ASP A 201 7.28 7.24 7.22
N SER A 202 8.16 6.91 8.16
CA SER A 202 7.98 7.25 9.58
C SER A 202 8.03 8.76 9.84
N GLN A 203 8.90 9.49 9.13
CA GLN A 203 8.95 10.96 9.18
C GLN A 203 7.68 11.59 8.59
N ARG A 204 7.18 11.08 7.46
CA ARG A 204 5.91 11.51 6.85
C ARG A 204 4.74 11.26 7.81
N ALA A 205 4.67 10.08 8.41
CA ALA A 205 3.63 9.73 9.38
C ALA A 205 3.69 10.65 10.61
N ARG A 206 4.90 10.95 11.11
CA ARG A 206 5.10 11.90 12.21
C ARG A 206 4.58 13.30 11.87
N GLY A 207 4.93 13.81 10.68
CA GLY A 207 4.44 15.11 10.21
C GLY A 207 2.92 15.15 10.13
N LYS A 208 2.30 14.16 9.52
CA LYS A 208 0.83 14.03 9.43
C LYS A 208 0.17 13.95 10.82
N PHE A 209 0.75 13.17 11.73
CA PHE A 209 0.22 13.02 13.09
C PHE A 209 0.19 14.35 13.85
N ILE A 210 1.29 15.11 13.80
CA ILE A 210 1.38 16.43 14.46
C ILE A 210 0.44 17.43 13.77
N SER A 211 0.41 17.51 12.44
CA SER A 211 -0.48 18.42 11.71
C SER A 211 -1.95 18.15 12.04
N LYS A 212 -2.40 16.91 11.95
CA LYS A 212 -3.79 16.54 12.31
C LYS A 212 -4.12 16.88 13.77
N THR A 213 -3.15 16.77 14.70
CA THR A 213 -3.35 17.15 16.10
C THR A 213 -3.58 18.65 16.23
N ILE A 214 -2.87 19.46 15.43
CA ILE A 214 -3.06 20.91 15.38
C ILE A 214 -4.45 21.24 14.88
N ASP A 215 -4.84 20.62 13.74
CA ASP A 215 -6.15 20.84 13.12
C ASP A 215 -7.30 20.50 14.10
N ILE A 216 -7.23 19.34 14.78
CA ILE A 216 -8.22 18.94 15.79
C ILE A 216 -8.26 19.92 16.97
N ARG A 217 -7.11 20.39 17.45
CA ARG A 217 -7.03 21.37 18.53
C ARG A 217 -7.66 22.70 18.13
N GLU A 218 -7.49 23.13 16.89
CA GLU A 218 -8.09 24.35 16.34
C GLU A 218 -9.62 24.21 16.19
N GLU A 219 -10.09 23.07 15.66
CA GLU A 219 -11.51 22.76 15.51
C GLU A 219 -12.23 22.61 16.86
N LEU A 220 -11.57 22.04 17.86
CA LEU A 220 -12.10 21.79 19.20
C LEU A 220 -11.56 22.79 20.22
N CYS A 221 -11.30 24.03 19.85
CA CYS A 221 -10.63 25.04 20.70
C CYS A 221 -11.36 25.34 22.01
N PHE A 222 -12.67 25.06 22.11
CA PHE A 222 -13.48 25.22 23.32
C PHE A 222 -13.59 23.96 24.17
N ALA A 223 -13.07 22.83 23.70
CA ALA A 223 -13.14 21.56 24.41
C ALA A 223 -12.03 21.44 25.47
N HIS A 224 -12.27 20.63 26.50
CA HIS A 224 -11.25 20.32 27.49
C HIS A 224 -10.08 19.55 26.84
N PRO A 225 -8.82 19.80 27.22
CA PRO A 225 -7.65 19.15 26.62
C PRO A 225 -7.74 17.61 26.55
N GLU A 226 -8.35 16.98 27.56
CA GLU A 226 -8.57 15.53 27.58
C GLU A 226 -9.50 15.06 26.44
N GLN A 227 -10.54 15.82 26.13
CA GLN A 227 -11.46 15.52 25.02
C GLN A 227 -10.75 15.67 23.66
N ILE A 228 -9.90 16.69 23.54
CA ILE A 228 -9.05 16.88 22.36
C ILE A 228 -8.10 15.69 22.20
N MET A 229 -7.45 15.24 23.28
CA MET A 229 -6.56 14.08 23.25
C MET A 229 -7.30 12.77 22.91
N GLN A 230 -8.54 12.60 23.38
CA GLN A 230 -9.38 11.46 22.96
C GLN A 230 -9.68 11.50 21.46
N ALA A 231 -10.02 12.67 20.91
CA ALA A 231 -10.22 12.83 19.47
C ALA A 231 -8.94 12.55 18.68
N VAL A 232 -7.79 13.04 19.12
CA VAL A 232 -6.48 12.73 18.54
C VAL A 232 -6.20 11.23 18.57
N GLN A 233 -6.49 10.56 19.67
CA GLN A 233 -6.32 9.11 19.79
C GLN A 233 -7.20 8.33 18.83
N LEU A 234 -8.44 8.74 18.63
CA LEU A 234 -9.39 8.08 17.74
C LEU A 234 -9.09 8.36 16.26
N LEU A 235 -8.70 9.58 15.90
CA LEU A 235 -8.63 10.03 14.50
C LEU A 235 -7.21 10.02 13.90
N CYS A 236 -6.16 10.04 14.74
CA CYS A 236 -4.80 10.22 14.25
C CYS A 236 -3.88 9.03 14.46
N THR A 237 -4.28 8.02 15.22
CA THR A 237 -3.40 6.90 15.58
C THR A 237 -3.55 5.68 14.67
N ASP A 238 -4.11 5.85 13.47
CA ASP A 238 -4.25 4.76 12.49
C ASP A 238 -2.91 4.09 12.14
N GLY A 239 -1.81 4.84 12.22
CA GLY A 239 -0.46 4.32 12.00
C GLY A 239 -0.31 3.59 10.67
N TYR A 240 -1.03 4.06 9.62
CA TYR A 240 -0.99 3.43 8.30
C TYR A 240 0.46 3.16 7.87
N GLY A 241 0.73 1.93 7.49
CA GLY A 241 2.05 1.49 7.05
C GLY A 241 3.07 1.19 8.15
N SER A 242 2.78 1.50 9.41
CA SER A 242 3.70 1.22 10.53
C SER A 242 4.06 -0.26 10.68
N MET A 243 3.24 -1.16 10.14
CA MET A 243 3.48 -2.60 10.10
C MET A 243 4.70 -2.97 9.24
N LEU A 244 5.12 -2.09 8.34
CA LEU A 244 6.30 -2.30 7.49
C LEU A 244 7.57 -1.71 8.12
N TRP A 245 7.47 -0.88 9.15
CA TRP A 245 8.61 -0.22 9.75
C TRP A 245 9.48 -1.19 10.54
N LYS A 246 10.75 -0.85 10.63
CA LYS A 246 11.66 -1.41 11.64
C LYS A 246 11.41 -0.66 12.95
N LEU A 247 10.69 -1.30 13.88
CA LEU A 247 10.15 -0.66 15.09
C LEU A 247 11.21 -0.07 16.03
N ARG A 248 12.46 -0.54 15.96
CA ARG A 248 13.62 0.01 16.68
C ARG A 248 14.44 1.01 15.85
N SER A 249 13.94 1.48 14.71
CA SER A 249 14.66 2.50 13.92
C SER A 249 14.55 3.89 14.56
N PRO A 250 15.52 4.78 14.32
CA PRO A 250 15.43 6.18 14.78
C PRO A 250 14.16 6.88 14.32
N GLY A 251 13.70 6.60 13.10
CA GLY A 251 12.46 7.15 12.56
C GLY A 251 11.21 6.69 13.31
N ALA A 252 11.10 5.40 13.62
CA ALA A 252 10.00 4.86 14.42
C ALA A 252 10.01 5.44 15.85
N GLU A 253 11.18 5.53 16.47
CA GLU A 253 11.35 6.15 17.79
C GLU A 253 10.94 7.64 17.76
N SER A 254 11.30 8.38 16.73
CA SER A 254 10.90 9.76 16.54
C SER A 254 9.36 9.90 16.39
N PHE A 255 8.73 8.96 15.70
CA PHE A 255 7.27 8.90 15.60
C PHE A 255 6.62 8.62 16.96
N PHE A 256 7.12 7.64 17.72
CA PHE A 256 6.58 7.36 19.06
C PHE A 256 6.69 8.56 20.02
N LYS A 257 7.82 9.27 19.97
CA LYS A 257 8.02 10.50 20.75
C LYS A 257 7.08 11.65 20.38
N SER A 258 6.50 11.63 19.17
CA SER A 258 5.53 12.66 18.75
C SER A 258 4.25 12.65 19.59
N TRP A 259 3.88 11.53 20.22
CA TRP A 259 2.79 11.47 21.18
C TRP A 259 2.94 12.49 22.30
N ASN A 260 4.10 12.50 22.96
CA ASN A 260 4.40 13.45 24.02
C ASN A 260 4.45 14.91 23.51
N THR A 261 4.85 15.11 22.25
CA THR A 261 4.78 16.41 21.60
C THR A 261 3.34 16.88 21.44
N CYS A 262 2.44 16.00 21.03
CA CYS A 262 1.01 16.31 20.88
C CYS A 262 0.34 16.54 22.23
N VAL A 263 0.65 15.76 23.27
CA VAL A 263 0.17 16.01 24.63
C VAL A 263 0.59 17.40 25.12
N LYS A 264 1.85 17.76 24.97
CA LYS A 264 2.34 19.09 25.33
C LYS A 264 1.61 20.20 24.57
N LEU A 265 1.41 20.01 23.28
CA LEU A 265 0.72 20.96 22.41
C LEU A 265 -0.73 21.19 22.85
N VAL A 266 -1.47 20.12 23.12
CA VAL A 266 -2.90 20.17 23.47
C VAL A 266 -3.10 20.76 24.86
N HIS A 267 -2.24 20.43 25.82
CA HIS A 267 -2.32 20.93 27.19
C HIS A 267 -1.61 22.30 27.43
N GLY A 268 -1.07 22.90 26.35
CA GLY A 268 -0.35 24.19 26.48
C GLY A 268 0.96 24.11 27.27
N ILE A 269 1.57 22.93 27.37
CA ILE A 269 2.78 22.68 28.14
C ILE A 269 4.02 23.12 27.33
N PRO A 270 4.99 23.82 27.93
CA PRO A 270 6.23 24.20 27.25
C PRO A 270 6.95 23.01 26.64
N ARG A 271 7.51 23.17 25.42
CA ARG A 271 8.19 22.06 24.67
C ARG A 271 9.37 21.47 25.44
N ASN A 272 10.06 22.26 26.25
CA ASN A 272 11.22 21.88 27.06
C ASN A 272 10.86 21.14 28.35
N THR A 273 9.58 21.00 28.72
CA THR A 273 9.16 20.22 29.88
C THR A 273 9.64 18.77 29.76
N PHE A 274 10.14 18.23 30.85
CA PHE A 274 10.63 16.84 30.87
C PHE A 274 9.52 15.84 30.55
N THR A 275 9.83 14.86 29.69
CA THR A 275 8.86 13.88 29.17
C THR A 275 8.26 13.01 30.28
N TYR A 276 9.05 12.63 31.30
CA TYR A 276 8.56 11.80 32.41
C TYR A 276 7.45 12.51 33.23
N LEU A 277 7.48 13.85 33.34
CA LEU A 277 6.42 14.60 33.98
C LEU A 277 5.13 14.54 33.14
N VAL A 278 5.25 14.64 31.85
CA VAL A 278 4.09 14.53 30.92
C VAL A 278 3.45 13.15 31.02
N GLU A 279 4.26 12.10 31.01
CA GLU A 279 3.78 10.72 31.12
C GLU A 279 3.13 10.43 32.48
N GLY A 280 3.66 11.00 33.56
CA GLY A 280 3.11 10.82 34.90
C GLY A 280 1.77 11.50 35.14
N TYR A 281 1.56 12.71 34.60
CA TYR A 281 0.38 13.52 34.88
C TYR A 281 -0.71 13.47 33.83
N PHE A 282 -0.36 13.34 32.54
CA PHE A 282 -1.28 13.52 31.41
C PHE A 282 -1.53 12.25 30.59
N ALA A 283 -0.71 11.21 30.77
CA ALA A 283 -0.85 9.97 30.03
C ALA A 283 -1.50 8.83 30.86
N SER A 284 -1.90 9.09 32.10
CA SER A 284 -2.56 8.11 32.94
C SER A 284 -3.91 7.70 32.31
N GLY A 285 -4.03 6.43 31.94
CA GLY A 285 -5.23 5.88 31.31
C GLY A 285 -5.26 5.94 29.77
N GLN A 286 -4.28 6.53 29.12
CA GLN A 286 -4.19 6.56 27.66
C GLN A 286 -3.17 5.53 27.17
N THR A 287 -3.56 4.71 26.19
CA THR A 287 -2.62 3.78 25.55
C THR A 287 -1.59 4.56 24.74
N SER A 288 -0.30 4.41 25.05
CA SER A 288 0.75 5.08 24.30
C SER A 288 0.71 4.71 22.82
N LEU A 289 1.09 5.66 21.95
CA LEU A 289 1.16 5.44 20.51
C LEU A 289 2.04 4.21 20.16
N ARG A 290 3.10 3.98 20.94
CA ARG A 290 3.96 2.80 20.82
C ARG A 290 3.17 1.52 21.03
N ASN A 291 2.43 1.40 22.12
CA ASN A 291 1.65 0.20 22.45
C ASN A 291 0.57 -0.07 21.39
N GLN A 292 -0.06 0.96 20.86
CA GLN A 292 -1.04 0.82 19.78
C GLN A 292 -0.39 0.26 18.51
N ILE A 293 0.77 0.78 18.10
CA ILE A 293 1.51 0.29 16.93
C ILE A 293 1.99 -1.15 17.15
N LEU A 294 2.49 -1.48 18.34
CA LEU A 294 2.94 -2.83 18.66
C LEU A 294 1.78 -3.84 18.62
N SER A 295 0.63 -3.49 19.17
CA SER A 295 -0.59 -4.32 19.12
C SER A 295 -1.04 -4.56 17.66
N ARG A 296 -1.10 -3.49 16.86
CA ARG A 296 -1.45 -3.61 15.42
C ARG A 296 -0.45 -4.44 14.64
N TYR A 297 0.84 -4.29 14.92
CA TYR A 297 1.87 -5.10 14.29
C TYR A 297 1.67 -6.58 14.60
N SER A 298 1.38 -6.92 15.86
CA SER A 298 1.08 -8.29 16.27
C SER A 298 -0.12 -8.86 15.52
N GLY A 299 -1.25 -8.12 15.48
CA GLY A 299 -2.45 -8.53 14.75
C GLY A 299 -2.22 -8.68 13.23
N PHE A 300 -1.48 -7.74 12.63
CA PHE A 300 -1.12 -7.82 11.21
C PHE A 300 -0.30 -9.08 10.91
N PHE A 301 0.75 -9.35 11.69
CA PHE A 301 1.59 -10.51 11.46
C PHE A 301 0.83 -11.81 11.64
N GLN A 302 -0.04 -11.89 12.64
CA GLN A 302 -0.93 -13.02 12.82
C GLN A 302 -1.87 -13.20 11.62
N GLY A 303 -2.45 -12.10 11.10
CA GLY A 303 -3.25 -12.13 9.88
C GLY A 303 -2.49 -12.70 8.68
N LEU A 304 -1.19 -12.40 8.54
CA LEU A 304 -0.36 -13.00 7.49
C LEU A 304 -0.20 -14.52 7.67
N LEU A 305 0.00 -14.99 8.89
CA LEU A 305 0.12 -16.43 9.18
C LEU A 305 -1.17 -17.20 8.97
N LEU A 306 -2.32 -16.56 9.18
CA LEU A 306 -3.65 -17.13 9.00
C LEU A 306 -4.25 -16.84 7.62
N SER A 307 -3.51 -16.16 6.74
CA SER A 307 -3.98 -15.82 5.39
C SER A 307 -4.47 -17.06 4.62
N PRO A 308 -5.56 -16.97 3.86
CA PRO A 308 -5.99 -18.05 2.97
C PRO A 308 -4.94 -18.36 1.88
N SER A 309 -4.12 -17.38 1.45
CA SER A 309 -3.05 -17.58 0.47
C SER A 309 -1.87 -18.37 1.05
N LYS A 310 -1.50 -19.46 0.37
CA LYS A 310 -0.31 -20.26 0.70
C LYS A 310 0.98 -19.44 0.55
N GLU A 311 1.04 -18.60 -0.46
CA GLU A 311 2.17 -17.72 -0.76
C GLU A 311 2.40 -16.71 0.37
N VAL A 312 1.35 -16.07 0.86
CA VAL A 312 1.43 -15.10 1.97
C VAL A 312 1.89 -15.79 3.25
N ARG A 313 1.30 -16.95 3.60
CA ARG A 313 1.73 -17.72 4.78
C ARG A 313 3.19 -18.16 4.68
N PHE A 314 3.63 -18.59 3.48
CA PHE A 314 5.01 -18.98 3.23
C PHE A 314 5.96 -17.81 3.42
N LEU A 315 5.66 -16.62 2.85
CA LEU A 315 6.45 -15.42 3.07
C LEU A 315 6.52 -15.02 4.54
N ALA A 316 5.39 -15.03 5.25
CA ALA A 316 5.35 -14.71 6.68
C ALA A 316 6.28 -15.62 7.50
N LYS A 317 6.30 -16.92 7.20
CA LYS A 317 7.22 -17.86 7.84
C LYS A 317 8.69 -17.54 7.54
N ILE A 318 9.04 -17.32 6.27
CA ILE A 318 10.43 -16.99 5.90
C ILE A 318 10.89 -15.70 6.58
N VAL A 319 10.13 -14.61 6.49
CA VAL A 319 10.55 -13.33 7.06
C VAL A 319 10.59 -13.34 8.59
N SER A 320 9.81 -14.20 9.24
CA SER A 320 9.84 -14.35 10.70
C SER A 320 11.06 -15.15 11.21
N THR A 321 11.68 -15.94 10.34
CA THR A 321 12.85 -16.78 10.70
C THR A 321 14.17 -16.20 10.24
N ASP A 322 14.20 -15.34 9.21
CA ASP A 322 15.44 -14.69 8.77
C ASP A 322 15.85 -13.58 9.77
N PRO A 323 16.96 -13.72 10.49
CA PRO A 323 17.41 -12.74 11.48
C PRO A 323 17.67 -11.34 10.92
N ARG A 324 17.85 -11.21 9.59
CA ARG A 324 18.12 -9.96 8.91
C ARG A 324 16.83 -9.22 8.50
N SER A 325 15.70 -9.91 8.55
CA SER A 325 14.41 -9.30 8.20
C SER A 325 13.94 -8.34 9.30
N SER A 326 13.35 -7.22 8.90
CA SER A 326 12.70 -6.30 9.82
C SER A 326 11.63 -7.02 10.64
N THR A 327 10.91 -7.97 10.04
CA THR A 327 9.87 -8.76 10.71
C THR A 327 10.44 -9.60 11.85
N CYS A 328 11.54 -10.33 11.63
CA CYS A 328 12.16 -11.12 12.70
C CYS A 328 12.66 -10.23 13.84
N MET A 329 13.27 -9.08 13.51
CA MET A 329 13.72 -8.10 14.50
C MET A 329 12.54 -7.51 15.29
N ASN A 330 11.44 -7.17 14.62
CA ASN A 330 10.25 -6.64 15.27
C ASN A 330 9.58 -7.67 16.19
N LEU A 331 9.52 -8.94 15.78
CA LEU A 331 8.98 -10.03 16.62
C LEU A 331 9.82 -10.27 17.88
N ARG A 332 11.14 -10.16 17.79
CA ARG A 332 12.02 -10.20 18.98
C ARG A 332 11.76 -9.00 19.89
N TYR A 333 11.64 -7.81 19.32
CA TYR A 333 11.33 -6.61 20.10
C TYR A 333 9.98 -6.72 20.82
N LEU A 334 8.95 -7.26 20.16
CA LEU A 334 7.66 -7.53 20.79
C LEU A 334 7.81 -8.51 21.96
N SER A 335 8.52 -9.61 21.76
CA SER A 335 8.79 -10.60 22.82
C SER A 335 9.48 -9.98 24.04
N GLU A 336 10.48 -9.14 23.81
CA GLU A 336 11.18 -8.41 24.90
C GLU A 336 10.26 -7.45 25.65
N MET A 337 9.36 -6.74 24.93
CA MET A 337 8.45 -5.76 25.52
C MET A 337 7.29 -6.38 26.32
N THR A 338 6.89 -7.60 25.98
CA THR A 338 5.71 -8.26 26.56
C THR A 338 6.05 -9.40 27.50
N GLY A 339 7.32 -9.86 27.48
CA GLY A 339 7.76 -11.05 28.21
C GLY A 339 7.22 -12.37 27.64
N LEU A 340 6.45 -12.34 26.55
CA LEU A 340 5.89 -13.52 25.90
C LEU A 340 6.89 -14.15 24.93
N ASN A 341 6.97 -15.47 24.92
CA ASN A 341 7.79 -16.18 23.93
C ASN A 341 7.18 -16.09 22.52
N LYS A 342 8.02 -16.15 21.50
CA LYS A 342 7.61 -16.07 20.09
C LYS A 342 6.46 -16.99 19.68
N PRO A 343 6.34 -18.25 20.15
CA PRO A 343 5.19 -19.12 19.90
C PRO A 343 3.89 -18.65 20.58
N GLU A 344 3.98 -18.07 21.78
CA GLU A 344 2.83 -17.60 22.55
C GLU A 344 2.21 -16.36 21.92
N PHE A 345 3.03 -15.49 21.30
CA PHE A 345 2.57 -14.38 20.47
C PHE A 345 1.73 -14.83 19.28
N MET A 346 2.06 -16.00 18.73
CA MET A 346 1.36 -16.57 17.59
C MET A 346 0.03 -17.23 17.97
N SER A 347 -0.15 -17.58 19.24
CA SER A 347 -1.35 -18.27 19.76
C SER A 347 -2.28 -17.36 20.55
N SER A 348 -1.79 -16.28 21.16
CA SER A 348 -2.52 -15.48 22.17
C SER A 348 -3.17 -14.19 21.65
N ALA A 349 -3.13 -13.89 20.36
CA ALA A 349 -3.77 -12.70 19.82
C ALA A 349 -5.30 -12.82 19.68
N ARG A 350 -5.95 -13.26 20.76
CA ARG A 350 -7.34 -12.97 21.12
C ARG A 350 -7.31 -12.12 22.39
N ILE A 351 -6.80 -10.92 22.28
CA ILE A 351 -7.03 -9.90 23.32
C ILE A 351 -7.39 -8.61 22.62
#